data_0f53f00283b71af6173d18adeb92ff0e
#
_entry.id   0f53f00283b71af6173d18adeb92ff0e
#
_cell.length_a   1.000
_cell.length_b   1.000
_cell.length_c   1.000
_cell.angle_alpha   90.00
_cell.angle_beta   90.00
_cell.angle_gamma   90.00
#
_symmetry.space_group_name_H-M   'P 1'
#
loop_
_entity.id
_entity.type
_entity.pdbx_description
1 polymer ?
#
loop_
_entity_poly.entity_id
_entity_poly.type
_entity_poly.pdbx_seq_one_letter_code
_entity_poly.pdbx_strand_id
1 'polypeptide(L)'
;MSKTTDKTYEYNAIIQADNDSGGAFVPFPYDIRAEFGKGRVKVHATFDGEPYDGSIVNMGVKNPDGSVCYIIGIRKEIRAKIGKQAGDSVCVTIIEGEK
;
A
#
# COMPACT_ATOMS: atom_id res chain seq x y z
N MET A 1 6.66 -3.21 27.71
CA MET A 1 6.59 -3.05 27.10
C MET A 1 6.49 -3.21 26.18
N SER A 2 6.29 -3.08 25.93
CA SER A 2 6.23 -3.09 25.10
C SER A 2 6.24 -3.03 24.24
N LYS A 3 6.24 -3.15 23.70
CA LYS A 3 6.40 -3.18 22.89
C LYS A 3 6.24 -3.09 21.88
N THR A 4 5.94 -2.94 21.82
CA THR A 4 5.73 -2.94 20.86
C THR A 4 6.08 -2.40 19.72
N THR A 5 5.94 -2.27 19.21
CA THR A 5 6.77 -1.98 18.12
C THR A 5 6.14 -2.10 16.77
N ASP A 6 4.86 -2.00 16.70
CA ASP A 6 4.18 -2.02 15.43
C ASP A 6 4.48 -0.73 14.72
N LYS A 7 5.09 -0.84 13.54
CA LYS A 7 5.36 0.33 12.74
C LYS A 7 4.07 0.77 12.05
N THR A 8 3.81 2.05 12.11
CA THR A 8 2.65 2.66 11.47
C THR A 8 3.13 3.70 10.47
N TYR A 9 2.59 3.65 9.28
CA TYR A 9 2.93 4.60 8.23
C TYR A 9 1.66 5.29 7.78
N GLU A 10 1.73 6.60 7.63
CA GLU A 10 0.59 7.37 7.16
C GLU A 10 1.08 8.32 6.08
N TYR A 11 0.43 8.29 4.93
CA TYR A 11 0.85 9.11 3.81
C TYR A 11 -0.29 9.25 2.82
N ASN A 12 -0.16 10.21 1.91
CA ASN A 12 -1.11 10.37 0.81
C ASN A 12 -0.49 9.81 -0.45
N ALA A 13 -1.31 9.18 -1.27
CA ALA A 13 -0.85 8.57 -2.51
C ALA A 13 -1.89 8.77 -3.59
N ILE A 14 -1.42 8.72 -4.84
CA ILE A 14 -2.32 8.78 -5.98
C ILE A 14 -2.61 7.33 -6.40
N ILE A 15 -3.89 7.00 -6.51
CA ILE A 15 -4.29 5.68 -6.98
C ILE A 15 -3.89 5.54 -8.44
N GLN A 16 -3.25 4.43 -8.77
CA GLN A 16 -2.78 4.17 -10.12
C GLN A 16 -3.49 2.96 -10.69
N ALA A 17 -3.81 3.03 -11.97
CA ALA A 17 -4.46 1.91 -12.65
C ALA A 17 -3.42 0.85 -13.00
N ASP A 18 -3.81 -0.41 -12.83
CA ASP A 18 -3.04 -1.54 -13.30
C ASP A 18 -3.67 -2.00 -14.61
N ASN A 19 -3.05 -1.65 -15.70
CA ASN A 19 -3.63 -1.91 -17.02
C ASN A 19 -3.71 -3.39 -17.35
N ASP A 20 -2.86 -4.21 -16.74
CA ASP A 20 -2.83 -5.63 -17.03
C ASP A 20 -3.99 -6.37 -16.37
N SER A 21 -4.35 -5.98 -15.16
CA SER A 21 -5.37 -6.71 -14.40
C SER A 21 -6.70 -6.00 -14.34
N GLY A 22 -6.73 -4.73 -14.75
CA GLY A 22 -7.91 -3.91 -14.58
C GLY A 22 -8.12 -3.43 -13.15
N GLY A 23 -7.16 -3.69 -12.28
CA GLY A 23 -7.22 -3.26 -10.89
C GLY A 23 -6.56 -1.91 -10.69
N ALA A 24 -6.24 -1.63 -9.43
CA ALA A 24 -5.57 -0.40 -9.07
C ALA A 24 -4.67 -0.65 -7.87
N PHE A 25 -3.71 0.24 -7.68
CA PHE A 25 -2.79 0.14 -6.56
C PHE A 25 -2.34 1.52 -6.12
N VAL A 26 -1.75 1.58 -4.92
CA VAL A 26 -1.05 2.78 -4.47
C VAL A 26 0.38 2.40 -4.15
N PRO A 27 1.34 3.31 -4.36
CA PRO A 27 2.72 3.02 -4.01
C PRO A 27 2.91 3.06 -2.50
N PHE A 28 3.86 2.26 -2.02
CA PHE A 28 4.35 2.34 -0.65
C PHE A 28 5.70 3.05 -0.74
N PRO A 29 5.85 4.24 -0.18
CA PRO A 29 7.01 5.09 -0.47
C PRO A 29 8.28 4.71 0.30
N TYR A 30 8.31 3.55 0.91
CA TYR A 30 9.46 3.09 1.68
C TYR A 30 9.95 1.76 1.14
N ASP A 31 11.18 1.39 1.50
CA ASP A 31 11.77 0.12 1.11
C ASP A 31 11.39 -0.94 2.13
N ILE A 32 10.52 -1.89 1.75
CA ILE A 32 10.03 -2.87 2.71
C ILE A 32 11.14 -3.81 3.18
N ARG A 33 12.19 -4.01 2.38
CA ARG A 33 13.31 -4.80 2.84
C ARG A 33 14.05 -4.10 3.96
N ALA A 34 14.20 -2.79 3.86
CA ALA A 34 14.85 -2.01 4.91
C ALA A 34 13.94 -1.89 6.13
N GLU A 35 12.64 -1.72 5.92
CA GLU A 35 11.71 -1.47 7.00
C GLU A 35 11.31 -2.74 7.74
N PHE A 36 11.13 -3.84 7.01
CA PHE A 36 10.58 -5.08 7.57
C PHE A 36 11.49 -6.29 7.39
N GLY A 37 12.53 -6.16 6.59
CA GLY A 37 13.44 -7.27 6.31
C GLY A 37 12.85 -8.34 5.41
N LYS A 38 11.81 -8.01 4.66
CA LYS A 38 11.08 -8.95 3.83
C LYS A 38 10.87 -8.38 2.43
N GLY A 39 10.64 -9.26 1.47
CA GLY A 39 10.29 -8.84 0.11
C GLY A 39 8.80 -8.73 -0.12
N ARG A 40 8.00 -9.16 0.85
CA ARG A 40 6.55 -9.09 0.81
C ARG A 40 6.06 -9.03 2.25
N VAL A 41 5.12 -8.12 2.52
CA VAL A 41 4.68 -7.88 3.90
C VAL A 41 3.18 -7.83 3.95
N LYS A 42 2.58 -8.63 4.84
CA LYS A 42 1.15 -8.52 5.12
C LYS A 42 0.92 -7.31 6.01
N VAL A 43 -0.09 -6.53 5.69
CA VAL A 43 -0.37 -5.30 6.42
C VAL A 43 -1.86 -5.14 6.64
N HIS A 44 -2.18 -4.37 7.67
CA HIS A 44 -3.51 -3.82 7.87
C HIS A 44 -3.45 -2.39 7.36
N ALA A 45 -4.27 -2.08 6.37
CA ALA A 45 -4.25 -0.77 5.75
C ALA A 45 -5.60 -0.10 5.90
N THR A 46 -5.61 1.23 5.85
CA THR A 46 -6.84 1.96 5.63
C THR A 46 -6.65 2.89 4.46
N PHE A 47 -7.70 3.04 3.68
CA PHE A 47 -7.72 3.97 2.56
C PHE A 47 -8.84 4.95 2.86
N ASP A 48 -8.48 6.20 3.18
CA ASP A 48 -9.44 7.21 3.65
C ASP A 48 -10.29 6.69 4.81
N GLY A 49 -9.66 5.87 5.67
CA GLY A 49 -10.32 5.30 6.83
C GLY A 49 -10.99 3.96 6.60
N GLU A 50 -11.08 3.49 5.36
CA GLU A 50 -11.72 2.21 5.06
C GLU A 50 -10.70 1.10 5.23
N PRO A 51 -10.95 0.12 6.13
CA PRO A 51 -9.95 -0.91 6.42
C PRO A 51 -9.82 -1.94 5.30
N TYR A 52 -8.61 -2.43 5.12
CA TYR A 52 -8.31 -3.45 4.13
C TYR A 52 -7.07 -4.22 4.56
N ASP A 53 -7.17 -5.55 4.59
CA ASP A 53 -6.02 -6.40 4.86
C ASP A 53 -5.43 -6.84 3.53
N GLY A 54 -4.18 -6.50 3.31
CA GLY A 54 -3.52 -6.83 2.07
C GLY A 54 -2.05 -7.05 2.27
N SER A 55 -1.30 -6.97 1.17
CA SER A 55 0.15 -7.15 1.21
C SER A 55 0.83 -6.08 0.38
N ILE A 56 1.99 -5.66 0.86
CA ILE A 56 2.87 -4.80 0.08
C ILE A 56 3.79 -5.74 -0.69
N VAL A 57 3.87 -5.55 -2.01
CA VAL A 57 4.58 -6.47 -2.89
C VAL A 57 5.37 -5.71 -3.94
N ASN A 58 6.30 -6.42 -4.58
CA ASN A 58 7.03 -5.94 -5.75
C ASN A 58 6.34 -6.50 -6.98
N MET A 59 5.73 -5.63 -7.77
CA MET A 59 5.03 -6.03 -9.00
C MET A 59 5.76 -5.52 -10.25
N GLY A 60 7.04 -5.22 -10.12
CA GLY A 60 7.83 -4.77 -11.25
C GLY A 60 7.74 -3.29 -11.54
N VAL A 61 7.10 -2.54 -10.66
CA VAL A 61 7.03 -1.07 -10.79
C VAL A 61 8.34 -0.48 -10.30
N LYS A 62 8.80 0.56 -10.98
CA LYS A 62 10.04 1.23 -10.61
C LYS A 62 9.79 2.69 -10.26
N ASN A 63 10.56 3.18 -9.32
CA ASN A 63 10.62 4.62 -9.03
C ASN A 63 11.41 5.32 -10.14
N PRO A 64 11.29 6.65 -10.24
CA PRO A 64 12.06 7.40 -11.27
C PRO A 64 13.56 7.17 -11.22
N ASP A 65 14.10 6.86 -10.03
CA ASP A 65 15.55 6.61 -9.88
C ASP A 65 15.94 5.17 -10.19
N GLY A 66 14.99 4.34 -10.63
CA GLY A 66 15.26 2.95 -10.99
C GLY A 66 15.11 1.94 -9.86
N SER A 67 14.92 2.41 -8.64
CA SER A 67 14.71 1.50 -7.52
C SER A 67 13.32 0.88 -7.57
N VAL A 68 13.14 -0.22 -6.84
CA VAL A 68 11.85 -0.91 -6.79
C VAL A 68 10.83 -0.04 -6.08
N CYS A 69 9.67 0.13 -6.72
CA CYS A 69 8.52 0.77 -6.09
C CYS A 69 7.60 -0.32 -5.60
N TYR A 70 7.55 -0.50 -4.29
CA TYR A 70 6.63 -1.47 -3.68
C TYR A 70 5.23 -0.89 -3.71
N ILE A 71 4.25 -1.77 -3.85
CA ILE A 71 2.87 -1.33 -4.00
C ILE A 71 1.95 -2.15 -3.12
N ILE A 72 0.77 -1.60 -2.86
CA ILE A 72 -0.33 -2.33 -2.24
C ILE A 72 -1.57 -2.12 -3.10
N GLY A 73 -2.26 -3.22 -3.43
CA GLY A 73 -3.47 -3.14 -4.23
C GLY A 73 -4.60 -2.48 -3.47
N ILE A 74 -5.44 -1.75 -4.19
CA ILE A 74 -6.64 -1.18 -3.60
C ILE A 74 -7.83 -1.75 -4.36
N ARG A 75 -8.63 -2.55 -3.67
CA ARG A 75 -9.70 -3.31 -4.31
C ARG A 75 -10.82 -2.40 -4.82
N LYS A 76 -11.52 -2.91 -5.82
CA LYS A 76 -12.65 -2.21 -6.39
C LYS A 76 -13.69 -1.85 -5.34
N GLU A 77 -13.97 -2.77 -4.43
CA GLU A 77 -14.95 -2.52 -3.36
C GLU A 77 -14.52 -1.37 -2.47
N ILE A 78 -13.23 -1.28 -2.17
CA ILE A 78 -12.72 -0.19 -1.35
C ILE A 78 -12.84 1.12 -2.11
N ARG A 79 -12.45 1.14 -3.37
CA ARG A 79 -12.54 2.34 -4.19
C ARG A 79 -13.98 2.86 -4.28
N ALA A 80 -14.92 1.92 -4.41
CA ALA A 80 -16.34 2.30 -4.46
C ALA A 80 -16.81 2.90 -3.15
N LYS A 81 -16.37 2.33 -2.03
CA LYS A 81 -16.79 2.83 -0.72
C LYS A 81 -16.28 4.22 -0.44
N ILE A 82 -15.07 4.53 -0.87
CA ILE A 82 -14.50 5.86 -0.61
C ILE A 82 -14.76 6.84 -1.75
N GLY A 83 -15.39 6.36 -2.83
CA GLY A 83 -15.75 7.23 -3.95
C GLY A 83 -14.55 7.71 -4.76
N LYS A 84 -13.50 6.88 -4.86
CA LYS A 84 -12.27 7.27 -5.54
C LYS A 84 -11.87 6.25 -6.57
N GLN A 85 -11.03 6.69 -7.49
CA GLN A 85 -10.59 5.86 -8.60
C GLN A 85 -9.17 6.28 -8.98
N ALA A 86 -8.62 5.60 -9.98
CA ALA A 86 -7.29 5.91 -10.47
C ALA A 86 -7.19 7.39 -10.81
N GLY A 87 -6.13 8.03 -10.37
CA GLY A 87 -5.91 9.46 -10.51
C GLY A 87 -6.29 10.26 -9.29
N ASP A 88 -7.04 9.68 -8.37
CA ASP A 88 -7.44 10.38 -7.14
C ASP A 88 -6.42 10.18 -6.04
N SER A 89 -6.31 11.16 -5.16
CA SER A 89 -5.45 11.08 -3.98
C SER A 89 -6.21 10.38 -2.86
N VAL A 90 -5.51 9.52 -2.13
CA VAL A 90 -6.10 8.79 -1.02
C VAL A 90 -5.15 8.83 0.17
N CYS A 91 -5.71 8.94 1.37
CA CYS A 91 -4.95 8.88 2.60
C CYS A 91 -4.75 7.41 2.96
N VAL A 92 -3.51 6.99 3.05
CA VAL A 92 -3.15 5.58 3.30
C VAL A 92 -2.53 5.47 4.68
N THR A 93 -3.02 4.52 5.46
CA THR A 93 -2.41 4.16 6.74
C THR A 93 -2.02 2.69 6.65
N ILE A 94 -0.80 2.37 7.06
CA ILE A 94 -0.27 1.00 6.97
C ILE A 94 0.23 0.60 8.36
N ILE A 95 -0.20 -0.56 8.82
CA ILE A 95 0.30 -1.18 10.04
C ILE A 95 0.73 -2.58 9.68
N GLU A 96 1.93 -2.97 10.07
CA GLU A 96 2.41 -4.32 9.77
C GLU A 96 1.47 -5.34 10.38
N GLY A 97 1.03 -6.29 9.54
CA GLY A 97 0.15 -7.35 10.00
C GLY A 97 0.90 -8.40 10.77
N GLU A 98 0.23 -8.95 11.75
CA GLU A 98 0.75 -10.08 12.49
C GLU A 98 0.70 -11.31 11.65
N LYS A 99 1.81 -12.00 11.57
CA LYS A 99 1.89 -13.20 10.81
C LYS A 99 0.58 -13.84 10.48
#